data_2c9d55476a534d08d02773fbb99c62f5
#
_entry.id   2c9d55476a534d08d02773fbb99c62f5
#
_cell.length_a   1.000
_cell.length_b   1.000
_cell.length_c   1.000
_cell.angle_alpha   90.00
_cell.angle_beta   90.00
_cell.angle_gamma   90.00
#
_symmetry.space_group_name_H-M   'P 1'
#
loop_
_entity.id
_entity.type
_entity.pdbx_description
1 polymer ?
#
loop_
_entity_poly.entity_id
_entity_poly.type
_entity_poly.pdbx_seq_one_letter_code
_entity_poly.pdbx_strand_id
1 'polypeptide(L)'
;LIAFGMTSFANACGKLVIAEQNWASAELMANVDKIILEEGYGCEVELVPGATMPTFTSMNDKGTPDMNPEQWANAVYTPLKKAVSEKRLIIANKAPITGLGEGWWLNPAALEKHPELKGMTAVQILERPDLFPDKEDPSKGAFMGCPAGWGCQLANANLYRAFEMEKKGWKLIDPGSAAGLDGSIAKASDSGEPWFGYYWNPTSMVGKYNLQPVDFGVPFAGRDNWDNCITLAEQDCANPKPTAWTKSEVNSIVSANFAKTGGKDVLKYVESRTFPGTVMNGMLVYMADNQAKGSDAAVEFLIKHEDIWTKWVSSDAAKKIKKSL
;
A
#
# COMPACT_ATOMS: atom_id res chain seq x y z
N LEU A 1 -36.84 40.47 27.71
CA LEU A 1 -36.56 39.04 27.62
C LEU A 1 -35.79 38.80 26.32
N ILE A 2 -34.46 38.71 26.40
CA ILE A 2 -33.59 38.36 25.27
C ILE A 2 -33.47 36.84 25.32
N ALA A 3 -34.05 36.15 24.33
CA ALA A 3 -33.90 34.74 24.17
C ALA A 3 -32.50 34.47 23.56
N PHE A 4 -31.57 33.98 24.36
CA PHE A 4 -30.33 33.38 23.88
C PHE A 4 -30.69 32.08 23.16
N GLY A 5 -30.65 32.10 21.83
CA GLY A 5 -30.72 30.90 21.05
C GLY A 5 -29.48 30.06 21.37
N MET A 6 -29.66 28.93 22.06
CA MET A 6 -28.66 27.88 22.15
C MET A 6 -28.49 27.27 20.74
N THR A 7 -27.47 27.71 20.02
CA THR A 7 -26.97 26.93 18.91
C THR A 7 -26.44 25.63 19.51
N SER A 8 -27.19 24.53 19.32
CA SER A 8 -26.65 23.20 19.55
C SER A 8 -25.46 23.04 18.62
N PHE A 9 -24.26 23.09 19.17
CA PHE A 9 -23.09 22.59 18.50
C PHE A 9 -23.38 21.10 18.22
N ALA A 10 -23.62 20.77 16.94
CA ALA A 10 -23.55 19.39 16.51
C ALA A 10 -22.24 18.83 17.07
N ASN A 11 -22.29 17.68 17.74
CA ASN A 11 -21.11 17.08 18.35
C ASN A 11 -19.96 17.12 17.36
N ALA A 12 -18.98 17.98 17.62
CA ALA A 12 -17.74 17.98 16.88
C ALA A 12 -17.14 16.58 17.07
N CYS A 13 -16.69 15.98 15.98
CA CYS A 13 -15.90 14.76 16.02
C CYS A 13 -14.70 14.98 16.95
N GLY A 14 -14.35 13.98 17.77
CA GLY A 14 -13.22 14.09 18.68
C GLY A 14 -11.86 14.04 17.98
N LYS A 15 -10.80 13.85 18.76
CA LYS A 15 -9.46 13.63 18.24
C LYS A 15 -9.35 12.23 17.65
N LEU A 16 -8.82 12.15 16.42
CA LEU A 16 -8.55 10.92 15.68
C LEU A 16 -7.08 10.85 15.29
N VAL A 17 -6.48 9.68 15.43
CA VAL A 17 -5.12 9.39 15.00
C VAL A 17 -5.17 8.51 13.75
N ILE A 18 -4.59 8.97 12.65
CA ILE A 18 -4.58 8.26 11.37
C ILE A 18 -3.16 7.87 11.00
N ALA A 19 -2.97 6.62 10.58
CA ALA A 19 -1.69 6.16 10.07
C ALA A 19 -1.39 6.79 8.70
N GLU A 20 -0.26 7.47 8.59
CA GLU A 20 0.35 7.88 7.35
C GLU A 20 1.45 6.88 7.02
N GLN A 21 1.14 5.89 6.19
CA GLN A 21 2.11 4.86 5.86
C GLN A 21 3.12 5.39 4.83
N ASN A 22 4.32 4.82 4.84
CA ASN A 22 5.51 5.35 4.17
C ASN A 22 5.62 5.02 2.67
N TRP A 23 4.51 5.11 1.93
CA TRP A 23 4.47 5.07 0.46
C TRP A 23 3.41 6.03 -0.08
N ALA A 24 3.59 6.50 -1.30
CA ALA A 24 2.91 7.67 -1.84
C ALA A 24 1.36 7.59 -1.85
N SER A 25 0.76 6.44 -2.19
CA SER A 25 -0.71 6.32 -2.20
C SER A 25 -1.30 6.44 -0.79
N ALA A 26 -0.67 5.80 0.20
CA ALA A 26 -1.12 5.88 1.59
C ALA A 26 -0.90 7.27 2.18
N GLU A 27 0.19 7.92 1.85
CA GLU A 27 0.46 9.32 2.22
C GLU A 27 -0.64 10.25 1.66
N LEU A 28 -0.95 10.14 0.37
CA LEU A 28 -2.05 10.90 -0.24
C LEU A 28 -3.38 10.61 0.45
N MET A 29 -3.74 9.34 0.64
CA MET A 29 -5.01 8.94 1.24
C MET A 29 -5.16 9.47 2.66
N ALA A 30 -4.12 9.37 3.50
CA ALA A 30 -4.12 9.86 4.88
C ALA A 30 -4.33 11.39 4.93
N ASN A 31 -3.68 12.14 4.04
CA ASN A 31 -3.81 13.59 3.97
C ASN A 31 -5.17 14.03 3.42
N VAL A 32 -5.75 13.32 2.44
CA VAL A 32 -7.14 13.55 2.00
C VAL A 32 -8.12 13.30 3.13
N ASP A 33 -7.95 12.17 3.85
CA ASP A 33 -8.78 11.84 5.00
C ASP A 33 -8.69 12.92 6.08
N LYS A 34 -7.49 13.42 6.37
CA LYS A 34 -7.27 14.51 7.34
C LYS A 34 -8.07 15.74 6.96
N ILE A 35 -7.92 16.27 5.74
CA ILE A 35 -8.62 17.49 5.31
C ILE A 35 -10.14 17.30 5.35
N ILE A 36 -10.65 16.17 4.84
CA ILE A 36 -12.10 15.89 4.84
C ILE A 36 -12.65 15.80 6.26
N LEU A 37 -11.94 15.14 7.16
CA LEU A 37 -12.40 14.97 8.55
C LEU A 37 -12.32 16.27 9.36
N GLU A 38 -11.28 17.06 9.17
CA GLU A 38 -11.14 18.36 9.86
C GLU A 38 -12.15 19.38 9.32
N GLU A 39 -12.16 19.63 8.03
CA GLU A 39 -12.96 20.69 7.42
C GLU A 39 -14.44 20.29 7.27
N GLY A 40 -14.71 19.03 6.93
CA GLY A 40 -16.08 18.55 6.71
C GLY A 40 -16.84 18.22 7.99
N TYR A 41 -16.16 17.59 8.94
CA TYR A 41 -16.78 17.00 10.13
C TYR A 41 -16.34 17.65 11.45
N GLY A 42 -15.30 18.51 11.43
CA GLY A 42 -14.80 19.21 12.62
C GLY A 42 -14.05 18.30 13.59
N CYS A 43 -13.40 17.24 13.07
CA CYS A 43 -12.50 16.41 13.85
C CYS A 43 -11.18 17.14 14.11
N GLU A 44 -10.44 16.74 15.14
CA GLU A 44 -9.01 17.02 15.29
C GLU A 44 -8.24 15.80 14.79
N VAL A 45 -7.42 15.93 13.73
CA VAL A 45 -6.72 14.79 13.13
C VAL A 45 -5.22 14.90 13.28
N GLU A 46 -4.62 13.89 13.90
CA GLU A 46 -3.19 13.69 13.98
C GLU A 46 -2.76 12.59 13.00
N LEU A 47 -1.81 12.89 12.10
CA LEU A 47 -1.16 11.87 11.28
C LEU A 47 0.07 11.33 12.00
N VAL A 48 0.21 10.00 12.02
CA VAL A 48 1.36 9.32 12.62
C VAL A 48 2.06 8.45 11.58
N PRO A 49 3.40 8.50 11.49
CA PRO A 49 4.15 7.66 10.57
C PRO A 49 3.88 6.18 10.81
N GLY A 50 3.79 5.41 9.73
CA GLY A 50 3.51 3.98 9.79
C GLY A 50 4.16 3.16 8.68
N ALA A 51 4.02 1.86 8.82
CA ALA A 51 4.29 0.86 7.78
C ALA A 51 3.36 -0.35 8.03
N THR A 52 3.17 -1.21 7.04
CA THR A 52 2.15 -2.29 7.05
C THR A 52 2.11 -3.07 8.36
N MET A 53 3.23 -3.65 8.79
CA MET A 53 3.28 -4.56 9.93
C MET A 53 3.22 -3.84 11.28
N PRO A 54 4.04 -2.81 11.57
CA PRO A 54 3.99 -2.13 12.86
C PRO A 54 2.68 -1.38 13.08
N THR A 55 2.09 -0.77 12.03
CA THR A 55 0.79 -0.10 12.14
C THR A 55 -0.32 -1.10 12.48
N PHE A 56 -0.39 -2.22 11.75
CA PHE A 56 -1.37 -3.26 12.03
C PHE A 56 -1.21 -3.80 13.46
N THR A 57 0.02 -4.12 13.89
CA THR A 57 0.29 -4.63 15.23
C THR A 57 -0.16 -3.64 16.31
N SER A 58 0.17 -2.35 16.15
CA SER A 58 -0.24 -1.32 17.11
C SER A 58 -1.77 -1.18 17.20
N MET A 59 -2.46 -1.15 16.05
CA MET A 59 -3.93 -1.10 16.02
C MET A 59 -4.56 -2.33 16.67
N ASN A 60 -4.03 -3.51 16.36
CA ASN A 60 -4.52 -4.78 16.89
C ASN A 60 -4.36 -4.91 18.40
N ASP A 61 -3.22 -4.48 18.94
CA ASP A 61 -2.84 -4.72 20.33
C ASP A 61 -3.20 -3.55 21.26
N LYS A 62 -3.15 -2.32 20.73
CA LYS A 62 -3.34 -1.09 21.51
C LYS A 62 -4.56 -0.28 21.09
N GLY A 63 -5.20 -0.60 19.94
CA GLY A 63 -6.33 0.15 19.39
C GLY A 63 -5.94 1.51 18.81
N THR A 64 -4.65 1.75 18.55
CA THR A 64 -4.12 3.00 17.99
C THR A 64 -3.03 2.71 16.94
N PRO A 65 -2.93 3.48 15.84
CA PRO A 65 -3.81 4.59 15.45
C PRO A 65 -5.28 4.17 15.29
N ASP A 66 -6.20 5.16 15.25
CA ASP A 66 -7.64 4.90 15.12
C ASP A 66 -8.03 4.40 13.73
N MET A 67 -7.29 4.81 12.71
CA MET A 67 -7.54 4.46 11.31
C MET A 67 -6.25 4.18 10.55
N ASN A 68 -6.27 3.14 9.72
CA ASN A 68 -5.30 2.91 8.66
C ASN A 68 -6.03 2.96 7.30
N PRO A 69 -5.79 4.01 6.51
CA PRO A 69 -6.46 4.23 5.23
C PRO A 69 -6.21 3.15 4.19
N GLU A 70 -4.99 2.55 4.19
CA GLU A 70 -4.51 1.63 3.17
C GLU A 70 -3.78 0.44 3.82
N GLN A 71 -4.54 -0.51 4.35
CA GLN A 71 -4.00 -1.76 4.86
C GLN A 71 -3.97 -2.83 3.76
N TRP A 72 -2.78 -3.25 3.35
CA TRP A 72 -2.58 -4.42 2.49
C TRP A 72 -2.93 -5.70 3.26
N ALA A 73 -4.16 -6.15 3.08
CA ALA A 73 -4.78 -7.17 3.92
C ALA A 73 -4.18 -8.56 3.71
N ASN A 74 -3.67 -8.84 2.50
CA ASN A 74 -3.03 -10.12 2.18
C ASN A 74 -1.74 -10.38 2.98
N ALA A 75 -1.14 -9.35 3.56
CA ALA A 75 0.02 -9.49 4.47
C ALA A 75 -0.36 -9.89 5.91
N VAL A 76 -1.60 -9.62 6.31
CA VAL A 76 -2.06 -9.79 7.71
C VAL A 76 -3.44 -10.47 7.78
N TYR A 77 -3.77 -11.30 6.81
CA TYR A 77 -5.14 -11.81 6.63
C TYR A 77 -5.68 -12.55 7.86
N THR A 78 -4.96 -13.54 8.36
CA THR A 78 -5.39 -14.33 9.53
C THR A 78 -5.52 -13.49 10.79
N PRO A 79 -4.52 -12.68 11.22
CA PRO A 79 -4.66 -11.83 12.40
C PRO A 79 -5.70 -10.71 12.20
N LEU A 80 -5.90 -10.19 11.00
CA LEU A 80 -6.96 -9.21 10.73
C LEU A 80 -8.34 -9.83 10.90
N LYS A 81 -8.59 -11.02 10.34
CA LYS A 81 -9.86 -11.75 10.54
C LYS A 81 -10.14 -12.00 12.01
N LYS A 82 -9.11 -12.41 12.78
CA LYS A 82 -9.25 -12.61 14.23
C LYS A 82 -9.61 -11.31 14.94
N ALA A 83 -8.89 -10.22 14.67
CA ALA A 83 -9.15 -8.92 15.28
C ALA A 83 -10.58 -8.41 14.99
N VAL A 84 -11.08 -8.63 13.76
CA VAL A 84 -12.46 -8.28 13.38
C VAL A 84 -13.49 -9.17 14.11
N SER A 85 -13.26 -10.47 14.20
CA SER A 85 -14.16 -11.38 14.93
C SER A 85 -14.26 -11.05 16.42
N GLU A 86 -13.16 -10.58 17.00
CA GLU A 86 -13.07 -10.12 18.40
C GLU A 86 -13.52 -8.67 18.58
N LYS A 87 -13.99 -8.00 17.53
CA LYS A 87 -14.47 -6.60 17.51
C LYS A 87 -13.42 -5.57 17.98
N ARG A 88 -12.13 -5.89 17.85
CA ARG A 88 -11.02 -4.95 18.11
C ARG A 88 -10.81 -4.00 16.94
N LEU A 89 -10.94 -4.51 15.72
CA LEU A 89 -10.86 -3.76 14.47
C LEU A 89 -12.14 -3.94 13.65
N ILE A 90 -12.39 -2.98 12.77
CA ILE A 90 -13.48 -2.98 11.79
C ILE A 90 -12.86 -2.77 10.41
N ILE A 91 -13.22 -3.62 9.44
CA ILE A 91 -12.96 -3.33 8.03
C ILE A 91 -14.05 -2.36 7.56
N ALA A 92 -13.73 -1.07 7.56
CA ALA A 92 -14.66 -0.03 7.19
C ALA A 92 -14.85 0.03 5.67
N ASN A 93 -13.79 -0.18 4.89
CA ASN A 93 -13.89 -0.24 3.43
C ASN A 93 -13.00 -1.37 2.88
N LYS A 94 -13.59 -2.21 2.02
CA LYS A 94 -12.91 -3.36 1.39
C LYS A 94 -12.28 -3.04 0.03
N ALA A 95 -12.52 -1.85 -0.49
CA ALA A 95 -12.00 -1.40 -1.78
C ALA A 95 -11.72 0.12 -1.77
N PRO A 96 -10.86 0.60 -0.84
CA PRO A 96 -10.56 2.03 -0.74
C PRO A 96 -9.78 2.56 -1.95
N ILE A 97 -9.21 1.67 -2.73
CA ILE A 97 -8.49 1.96 -3.97
C ILE A 97 -8.71 0.80 -4.95
N THR A 98 -8.76 1.07 -6.24
CA THR A 98 -8.92 0.07 -7.31
C THR A 98 -7.66 -0.05 -8.18
N GLY A 99 -7.60 -1.07 -9.04
CA GLY A 99 -6.47 -1.27 -9.95
C GLY A 99 -5.24 -1.87 -9.26
N LEU A 100 -5.46 -2.68 -8.24
CA LEU A 100 -4.40 -3.30 -7.46
C LEU A 100 -3.67 -4.40 -8.24
N GLY A 101 -2.35 -4.46 -8.07
CA GLY A 101 -1.50 -5.55 -8.52
C GLY A 101 -0.23 -5.59 -7.68
N GLU A 102 0.19 -6.77 -7.26
CA GLU A 102 1.38 -6.97 -6.41
C GLU A 102 2.07 -8.26 -6.82
N GLY A 103 3.39 -8.25 -6.84
CA GLY A 103 4.16 -9.43 -7.24
C GLY A 103 5.55 -9.10 -7.73
N TRP A 104 6.06 -9.90 -8.67
CA TRP A 104 7.37 -9.71 -9.27
C TRP A 104 7.26 -9.07 -10.65
N TRP A 105 8.21 -8.18 -10.95
CA TRP A 105 8.15 -7.33 -12.12
C TRP A 105 9.52 -7.24 -12.81
N LEU A 106 9.49 -6.96 -14.12
CA LEU A 106 10.64 -6.63 -14.94
C LEU A 106 10.52 -5.20 -15.49
N ASN A 107 11.63 -4.52 -15.67
CA ASN A 107 11.66 -3.31 -16.47
C ASN A 107 11.79 -3.64 -17.98
N PRO A 108 11.37 -2.76 -18.89
CA PRO A 108 11.52 -2.96 -20.32
C PRO A 108 12.97 -3.20 -20.77
N ALA A 109 13.94 -2.53 -20.12
CA ALA A 109 15.36 -2.69 -20.44
C ALA A 109 15.83 -4.15 -20.30
N ALA A 110 15.26 -4.92 -19.35
CA ALA A 110 15.55 -6.35 -19.25
C ALA A 110 15.10 -7.12 -20.50
N LEU A 111 13.91 -6.79 -21.03
CA LEU A 111 13.36 -7.44 -22.22
C LEU A 111 14.02 -6.98 -23.53
N GLU A 112 14.55 -5.77 -23.57
CA GLU A 112 15.30 -5.22 -24.70
C GLU A 112 16.72 -5.82 -24.77
N LYS A 113 17.39 -5.89 -23.63
CA LYS A 113 18.76 -6.45 -23.53
C LYS A 113 18.78 -7.98 -23.66
N HIS A 114 17.72 -8.63 -23.17
CA HIS A 114 17.56 -10.08 -23.13
C HIS A 114 16.18 -10.48 -23.69
N PRO A 115 16.00 -10.47 -25.03
CA PRO A 115 14.71 -10.78 -25.66
C PRO A 115 14.16 -12.18 -25.32
N GLU A 116 15.03 -13.11 -24.91
CA GLU A 116 14.66 -14.44 -24.45
C GLU A 116 13.80 -14.43 -23.18
N LEU A 117 13.86 -13.38 -22.38
CA LEU A 117 13.01 -13.22 -21.17
C LEU A 117 11.53 -13.02 -21.51
N LYS A 118 11.22 -12.64 -22.76
CA LYS A 118 9.85 -12.35 -23.16
C LYS A 118 8.96 -13.59 -23.04
N GLY A 119 7.96 -13.51 -22.15
CA GLY A 119 7.04 -14.61 -21.90
C GLY A 119 7.58 -15.70 -20.96
N MET A 120 8.81 -15.54 -20.43
CA MET A 120 9.29 -16.40 -19.35
C MET A 120 8.50 -16.14 -18.05
N THR A 121 8.25 -17.24 -17.36
CA THR A 121 7.72 -17.18 -15.98
C THR A 121 8.82 -16.94 -14.97
N ALA A 122 8.46 -16.56 -13.74
CA ALA A 122 9.45 -16.35 -12.67
C ALA A 122 10.32 -17.58 -12.44
N VAL A 123 9.75 -18.78 -12.42
CA VAL A 123 10.54 -20.03 -12.26
C VAL A 123 11.57 -20.22 -13.38
N GLN A 124 11.28 -19.77 -14.59
CA GLN A 124 12.23 -19.83 -15.71
C GLN A 124 13.30 -18.73 -15.61
N ILE A 125 12.92 -17.52 -15.21
CA ILE A 125 13.84 -16.40 -14.96
C ILE A 125 14.83 -16.74 -13.85
N LEU A 126 14.37 -17.45 -12.81
CA LEU A 126 15.22 -17.85 -11.69
C LEU A 126 16.36 -18.81 -12.07
N GLU A 127 16.30 -19.46 -13.24
CA GLU A 127 17.41 -20.26 -13.80
C GLU A 127 18.47 -19.40 -14.51
N ARG A 128 18.25 -18.07 -14.57
CA ARG A 128 19.10 -17.12 -15.33
C ARG A 128 19.58 -15.94 -14.48
N PRO A 129 20.23 -16.18 -13.32
CA PRO A 129 20.79 -15.09 -12.49
C PRO A 129 21.84 -14.25 -13.27
N ASP A 130 22.49 -14.84 -14.23
CA ASP A 130 23.47 -14.20 -15.12
C ASP A 130 22.93 -13.00 -15.90
N LEU A 131 21.61 -12.92 -16.12
CA LEU A 131 20.98 -11.81 -16.83
C LEU A 131 20.74 -10.57 -15.95
N PHE A 132 20.89 -10.72 -14.64
CA PHE A 132 20.63 -9.66 -13.63
C PHE A 132 21.78 -9.51 -12.66
N PRO A 133 23.02 -9.26 -13.12
CA PRO A 133 24.20 -9.31 -12.26
C PRO A 133 24.11 -8.30 -11.11
N ASP A 134 24.38 -8.76 -9.89
CA ASP A 134 24.51 -7.89 -8.72
C ASP A 134 25.75 -6.97 -8.88
N LYS A 135 25.62 -5.71 -8.48
CA LYS A 135 26.69 -4.71 -8.66
C LYS A 135 27.89 -4.92 -7.76
N GLU A 136 27.65 -5.52 -6.59
CA GLU A 136 28.70 -5.78 -5.59
C GLU A 136 29.33 -7.15 -5.80
N ASP A 137 28.54 -8.14 -6.25
CA ASP A 137 28.98 -9.51 -6.55
C ASP A 137 28.39 -9.97 -7.91
N PRO A 138 29.06 -9.63 -9.03
CA PRO A 138 28.55 -9.98 -10.37
C PRO A 138 28.45 -11.48 -10.67
N SER A 139 28.94 -12.34 -9.76
CA SER A 139 28.74 -13.81 -9.86
C SER A 139 27.33 -14.23 -9.44
N LYS A 140 26.54 -13.31 -8.87
CA LYS A 140 25.16 -13.53 -8.43
C LYS A 140 24.18 -12.64 -9.18
N GLY A 141 22.95 -13.12 -9.32
CA GLY A 141 21.83 -12.31 -9.78
C GLY A 141 21.25 -11.47 -8.64
N ALA A 142 20.89 -10.21 -8.92
CA ALA A 142 20.22 -9.35 -7.98
C ALA A 142 18.69 -9.47 -8.12
N PHE A 143 18.02 -9.86 -7.06
CA PHE A 143 16.58 -9.75 -6.92
C PHE A 143 16.23 -8.64 -5.93
N MET A 144 15.56 -7.59 -6.41
CA MET A 144 15.16 -6.47 -5.55
C MET A 144 13.96 -6.87 -4.71
N GLY A 145 14.14 -6.87 -3.39
CA GLY A 145 13.13 -7.19 -2.41
C GLY A 145 12.25 -5.99 -2.05
N CYS A 146 11.83 -5.97 -0.81
CA CYS A 146 10.86 -5.03 -0.28
C CYS A 146 11.40 -4.39 0.99
N PRO A 147 11.10 -3.11 1.26
CA PRO A 147 11.58 -2.43 2.47
C PRO A 147 11.16 -3.12 3.77
N ALA A 148 11.99 -3.03 4.78
CA ALA A 148 11.68 -3.53 6.11
C ALA A 148 10.40 -2.88 6.68
N GLY A 149 9.61 -3.67 7.41
CA GLY A 149 8.33 -3.25 7.99
C GLY A 149 7.13 -3.35 7.04
N TRP A 150 7.34 -3.58 5.74
CA TRP A 150 6.26 -3.92 4.82
C TRP A 150 5.97 -5.44 4.86
N GLY A 151 4.71 -5.83 4.60
CA GLY A 151 4.34 -7.24 4.56
C GLY A 151 5.02 -8.03 3.44
N CYS A 152 5.29 -7.38 2.32
CA CYS A 152 6.00 -7.97 1.19
C CYS A 152 7.46 -8.32 1.52
N GLN A 153 8.09 -7.69 2.50
CA GLN A 153 9.43 -8.05 2.95
C GLN A 153 9.46 -9.49 3.49
N LEU A 154 8.50 -9.84 4.34
CA LEU A 154 8.36 -11.21 4.85
C LEU A 154 8.02 -12.20 3.73
N ALA A 155 7.07 -11.81 2.85
CA ALA A 155 6.66 -12.67 1.74
C ALA A 155 7.83 -12.95 0.78
N ASN A 156 8.60 -11.93 0.38
CA ASN A 156 9.75 -12.13 -0.52
C ASN A 156 10.87 -12.93 0.14
N ALA A 157 11.14 -12.77 1.43
CA ALA A 157 12.12 -13.58 2.16
C ALA A 157 11.73 -15.07 2.14
N ASN A 158 10.47 -15.39 2.38
CA ASN A 158 10.00 -16.77 2.35
C ASN A 158 9.87 -17.33 0.93
N LEU A 159 9.47 -16.52 -0.06
CA LEU A 159 9.49 -16.93 -1.48
C LEU A 159 10.92 -17.17 -1.99
N TYR A 160 11.88 -16.35 -1.57
CA TYR A 160 13.29 -16.53 -1.86
C TYR A 160 13.78 -17.92 -1.40
N ARG A 161 13.37 -18.34 -0.21
CA ARG A 161 13.65 -19.68 0.33
C ARG A 161 12.86 -20.77 -0.40
N ALA A 162 11.57 -20.54 -0.63
CA ALA A 162 10.68 -21.52 -1.28
C ALA A 162 11.13 -21.87 -2.70
N PHE A 163 11.63 -20.89 -3.46
CA PHE A 163 12.16 -21.10 -4.81
C PHE A 163 13.65 -21.45 -4.84
N GLU A 164 14.29 -21.65 -3.67
CA GLU A 164 15.71 -21.96 -3.52
C GLU A 164 16.64 -20.98 -4.26
N MET A 165 16.27 -19.68 -4.25
CA MET A 165 16.92 -18.65 -5.05
C MET A 165 18.41 -18.50 -4.71
N GLU A 166 18.79 -18.65 -3.44
CA GLU A 166 20.21 -18.63 -3.02
C GLU A 166 21.03 -19.72 -3.73
N LYS A 167 20.50 -20.95 -3.77
CA LYS A 167 21.16 -22.09 -4.44
C LYS A 167 21.25 -21.88 -5.95
N LYS A 168 20.35 -21.11 -6.53
CA LYS A 168 20.34 -20.74 -7.94
C LYS A 168 21.24 -19.53 -8.25
N GLY A 169 21.96 -19.03 -7.25
CA GLY A 169 22.91 -17.92 -7.43
C GLY A 169 22.29 -16.54 -7.35
N TRP A 170 21.11 -16.38 -6.75
CA TRP A 170 20.49 -15.07 -6.52
C TRP A 170 20.88 -14.48 -5.17
N LYS A 171 20.87 -13.16 -5.08
CA LYS A 171 20.97 -12.36 -3.86
C LYS A 171 19.69 -11.56 -3.68
N LEU A 172 19.06 -11.66 -2.52
CA LEU A 172 17.92 -10.84 -2.15
C LEU A 172 18.44 -9.48 -1.66
N ILE A 173 18.06 -8.41 -2.35
CA ILE A 173 18.51 -7.04 -2.07
C ILE A 173 17.44 -6.30 -1.26
N ASP A 174 17.83 -5.74 -0.12
CA ASP A 174 16.97 -4.82 0.63
C ASP A 174 17.10 -3.40 0.05
N PRO A 175 16.02 -2.79 -0.45
CA PRO A 175 16.06 -1.42 -0.97
C PRO A 175 16.17 -0.35 0.14
N GLY A 176 16.04 -0.72 1.41
CA GLY A 176 16.10 0.17 2.58
C GLY A 176 14.86 1.05 2.79
N SER A 177 14.19 1.48 1.73
CA SER A 177 13.00 2.35 1.78
C SER A 177 12.18 2.29 0.50
N ALA A 178 10.97 2.86 0.51
CA ALA A 178 10.17 3.07 -0.70
C ALA A 178 10.94 3.85 -1.76
N ALA A 179 11.57 4.96 -1.38
CA ALA A 179 12.38 5.77 -2.28
C ALA A 179 13.60 4.99 -2.83
N GLY A 180 14.20 4.11 -2.02
CA GLY A 180 15.28 3.23 -2.46
C GLY A 180 14.81 2.21 -3.51
N LEU A 181 13.61 1.64 -3.32
CA LEU A 181 13.00 0.72 -4.27
C LEU A 181 12.69 1.43 -5.60
N ASP A 182 12.01 2.58 -5.56
CA ASP A 182 11.72 3.41 -6.72
C ASP A 182 12.99 3.87 -7.44
N GLY A 183 14.00 4.30 -6.68
CA GLY A 183 15.31 4.71 -7.19
C GLY A 183 16.06 3.59 -7.88
N SER A 184 15.91 2.34 -7.41
CA SER A 184 16.51 1.16 -8.05
C SER A 184 15.94 0.91 -9.44
N ILE A 185 14.60 1.05 -9.59
CA ILE A 185 13.88 0.92 -10.85
C ILE A 185 14.30 2.04 -11.81
N ALA A 186 14.22 3.30 -11.34
CA ALA A 186 14.57 4.47 -12.12
C ALA A 186 16.01 4.37 -12.65
N LYS A 187 16.97 4.12 -11.76
CA LYS A 187 18.38 4.00 -12.14
C LYS A 187 18.65 2.90 -13.15
N ALA A 188 18.05 1.74 -12.98
CA ALA A 188 18.23 0.62 -13.93
C ALA A 188 17.60 0.97 -15.27
N SER A 189 16.37 1.48 -15.29
CA SER A 189 15.64 1.83 -16.51
C SER A 189 16.33 2.96 -17.29
N ASP A 190 16.74 4.03 -16.62
CA ASP A 190 17.41 5.17 -17.24
C ASP A 190 18.80 4.82 -17.79
N SER A 191 19.46 3.79 -17.22
CA SER A 191 20.75 3.28 -17.67
C SER A 191 20.64 2.16 -18.70
N GLY A 192 19.43 1.71 -19.08
CA GLY A 192 19.23 0.56 -19.96
C GLY A 192 19.67 -0.78 -19.33
N GLU A 193 19.69 -0.87 -18.01
CA GLU A 193 20.10 -2.08 -17.30
C GLU A 193 18.90 -2.92 -16.86
N PRO A 194 19.02 -4.26 -16.88
CA PRO A 194 17.98 -5.17 -16.42
C PRO A 194 17.65 -4.94 -14.93
N TRP A 195 16.38 -4.96 -14.61
CA TRP A 195 15.87 -4.95 -13.25
C TRP A 195 14.81 -6.03 -13.07
N PHE A 196 14.90 -6.81 -11.98
CA PHE A 196 13.95 -7.83 -11.59
C PHE A 196 13.72 -7.75 -10.09
N GLY A 197 12.46 -7.70 -9.65
CA GLY A 197 12.16 -7.58 -8.23
C GLY A 197 10.68 -7.48 -7.92
N TYR A 198 10.41 -7.23 -6.64
CA TYR A 198 9.07 -6.95 -6.15
C TYR A 198 8.63 -5.53 -6.51
N TYR A 199 7.40 -5.41 -6.96
CA TYR A 199 6.73 -4.12 -7.09
C TYR A 199 5.21 -4.26 -7.03
N TRP A 200 4.49 -3.12 -7.08
CA TRP A 200 3.03 -3.11 -7.01
C TRP A 200 2.41 -1.98 -7.84
N ASN A 201 1.07 -2.06 -8.02
CA ASN A 201 0.25 -1.04 -8.66
C ASN A 201 -0.94 -0.69 -7.72
N PRO A 202 -1.37 0.59 -7.61
CA PRO A 202 -0.94 1.74 -8.41
C PRO A 202 0.32 2.42 -7.88
N THR A 203 1.20 2.83 -8.80
CA THR A 203 2.39 3.66 -8.52
C THR A 203 2.76 4.49 -9.74
N SER A 204 3.50 5.58 -9.54
CA SER A 204 4.05 6.37 -10.66
C SER A 204 5.05 5.57 -11.50
N MET A 205 5.82 4.68 -10.89
CA MET A 205 6.88 3.91 -11.55
C MET A 205 6.35 2.92 -12.58
N VAL A 206 5.23 2.25 -12.31
CA VAL A 206 4.63 1.31 -13.27
C VAL A 206 4.28 2.01 -14.58
N GLY A 207 3.65 3.19 -14.51
CA GLY A 207 3.30 3.97 -15.70
C GLY A 207 4.52 4.59 -16.36
N LYS A 208 5.39 5.24 -15.58
CA LYS A 208 6.56 5.97 -16.08
C LYS A 208 7.57 5.06 -16.78
N TYR A 209 7.84 3.91 -16.22
CA TYR A 209 8.83 2.96 -16.74
C TYR A 209 8.23 1.74 -17.43
N ASN A 210 6.91 1.70 -17.60
CA ASN A 210 6.20 0.61 -18.28
C ASN A 210 6.60 -0.78 -17.76
N LEU A 211 6.67 -0.92 -16.43
CA LEU A 211 7.05 -2.18 -15.80
C LEU A 211 6.09 -3.30 -16.19
N GLN A 212 6.62 -4.50 -16.36
CA GLN A 212 5.87 -5.68 -16.79
C GLN A 212 5.75 -6.68 -15.63
N PRO A 213 4.52 -7.08 -15.23
CA PRO A 213 4.35 -8.13 -14.23
C PRO A 213 4.80 -9.47 -14.79
N VAL A 214 5.40 -10.29 -13.93
CA VAL A 214 5.91 -11.63 -14.29
C VAL A 214 4.95 -12.68 -13.73
N ASP A 215 4.50 -13.60 -14.60
CA ASP A 215 3.80 -14.81 -14.15
C ASP A 215 4.74 -15.70 -13.34
N PHE A 216 4.27 -16.24 -12.21
CA PHE A 216 5.12 -17.05 -11.35
C PHE A 216 5.50 -18.41 -11.97
N GLY A 217 4.70 -18.93 -12.89
CA GLY A 217 4.89 -20.26 -13.49
C GLY A 217 4.51 -21.42 -12.56
N VAL A 218 3.90 -21.10 -11.43
CA VAL A 218 3.34 -22.06 -10.47
C VAL A 218 1.97 -21.55 -9.99
N PRO A 219 1.03 -22.43 -9.64
CA PRO A 219 -0.25 -22.01 -9.12
C PRO A 219 -0.10 -21.41 -7.71
N PHE A 220 -1.12 -20.67 -7.28
CA PHE A 220 -1.24 -20.27 -5.89
C PHE A 220 -1.40 -21.51 -4.99
N ALA A 221 -0.48 -21.72 -4.06
CA ALA A 221 -0.40 -22.91 -3.21
C ALA A 221 -1.41 -22.90 -2.04
N GLY A 222 -2.34 -21.95 -2.03
CA GLY A 222 -3.44 -21.87 -1.07
C GLY A 222 -3.17 -20.94 0.11
N ARG A 223 -4.26 -20.59 0.78
CA ARG A 223 -4.25 -19.65 1.90
C ARG A 223 -3.43 -20.15 3.10
N ASP A 224 -3.45 -21.45 3.35
CA ASP A 224 -2.67 -22.00 4.47
C ASP A 224 -1.17 -21.76 4.31
N ASN A 225 -0.60 -22.06 3.13
CA ASN A 225 0.81 -21.75 2.86
C ASN A 225 1.08 -20.24 2.88
N TRP A 226 0.16 -19.41 2.37
CA TRP A 226 0.33 -17.96 2.34
C TRP A 226 0.22 -17.36 3.74
N ASP A 227 -0.88 -17.59 4.44
CA ASP A 227 -1.23 -16.92 5.70
C ASP A 227 -0.45 -17.45 6.90
N ASN A 228 -0.09 -18.74 6.89
CA ASN A 228 0.54 -19.42 8.02
C ASN A 228 2.03 -19.75 7.77
N CYS A 229 2.59 -19.25 6.64
CA CYS A 229 4.02 -19.38 6.36
C CYS A 229 4.56 -18.18 5.58
N ILE A 230 4.14 -17.94 4.33
CA ILE A 230 4.75 -16.95 3.44
C ILE A 230 4.74 -15.53 4.05
N THR A 231 3.70 -15.14 4.78
CA THR A 231 3.56 -13.81 5.40
C THR A 231 4.09 -13.73 6.84
N LEU A 232 4.70 -14.80 7.35
CA LEU A 232 5.26 -14.84 8.71
C LEU A 232 6.77 -14.56 8.70
N ALA A 233 7.32 -14.31 9.88
CA ALA A 233 8.76 -14.26 10.05
C ALA A 233 9.40 -15.63 9.74
N GLU A 234 10.66 -15.63 9.31
CA GLU A 234 11.35 -16.85 8.83
C GLU A 234 11.32 -17.98 9.85
N GLN A 235 11.52 -17.67 11.14
CA GLN A 235 11.49 -18.65 12.22
C GLN A 235 10.13 -19.31 12.42
N ASP A 236 9.04 -18.66 11.95
CA ASP A 236 7.66 -19.15 12.07
C ASP A 236 7.19 -19.83 10.77
N CYS A 237 8.04 -19.89 9.75
CA CYS A 237 7.79 -20.51 8.45
C CYS A 237 8.91 -21.49 8.10
N ALA A 238 8.90 -22.70 8.69
CA ALA A 238 9.96 -23.67 8.51
C ALA A 238 10.08 -24.23 7.08
N ASN A 239 8.95 -24.42 6.38
CA ASN A 239 8.91 -25.07 5.07
C ASN A 239 8.02 -24.30 4.08
N PRO A 240 8.44 -23.11 3.60
CA PRO A 240 7.69 -22.37 2.61
C PRO A 240 7.58 -23.15 1.29
N LYS A 241 6.39 -23.19 0.71
CA LYS A 241 6.17 -23.85 -0.60
C LYS A 241 6.19 -22.81 -1.70
N PRO A 242 6.78 -23.11 -2.88
CA PRO A 242 6.66 -22.27 -4.06
C PRO A 242 5.19 -21.97 -4.37
N THR A 243 4.89 -20.71 -4.64
CA THR A 243 3.52 -20.26 -4.88
C THR A 243 3.51 -18.99 -5.74
N ALA A 244 2.48 -18.82 -6.56
CA ALA A 244 2.16 -17.52 -7.11
C ALA A 244 1.82 -16.54 -5.99
N TRP A 245 1.97 -15.24 -6.25
CA TRP A 245 1.49 -14.20 -5.33
C TRP A 245 -0.03 -14.30 -5.17
N THR A 246 -0.54 -14.04 -3.98
CA THR A 246 -1.98 -14.03 -3.75
C THR A 246 -2.62 -12.81 -4.43
N LYS A 247 -3.94 -12.86 -4.65
CA LYS A 247 -4.67 -11.69 -5.12
C LYS A 247 -4.47 -10.52 -4.14
N SER A 248 -4.08 -9.37 -4.66
CA SER A 248 -3.91 -8.16 -3.87
C SER A 248 -5.24 -7.68 -3.29
N GLU A 249 -5.25 -7.39 -2.01
CA GLU A 249 -6.42 -6.91 -1.28
C GLU A 249 -6.00 -5.78 -0.34
N VAL A 250 -6.64 -4.62 -0.49
CA VAL A 250 -6.43 -3.45 0.36
C VAL A 250 -7.74 -3.10 1.06
N ASN A 251 -7.66 -2.82 2.36
CA ASN A 251 -8.80 -2.41 3.16
C ASN A 251 -8.48 -1.09 3.88
N SER A 252 -9.48 -0.24 4.09
CA SER A 252 -9.41 0.73 5.17
C SER A 252 -9.90 0.08 6.45
N ILE A 253 -9.06 0.07 7.47
CA ILE A 253 -9.38 -0.51 8.76
C ILE A 253 -9.43 0.59 9.83
N VAL A 254 -10.35 0.43 10.77
CA VAL A 254 -10.50 1.36 11.89
C VAL A 254 -10.54 0.60 13.22
N SER A 255 -10.09 1.24 14.29
CA SER A 255 -10.19 0.69 15.64
C SER A 255 -11.66 0.69 16.11
N ALA A 256 -11.96 -0.16 17.09
CA ALA A 256 -13.29 -0.16 17.72
C ALA A 256 -13.64 1.20 18.35
N ASN A 257 -12.63 2.01 18.69
CA ASN A 257 -12.81 3.34 19.27
C ASN A 257 -13.13 4.41 18.23
N PHE A 258 -12.65 4.24 16.99
CA PHE A 258 -12.88 5.19 15.88
C PHE A 258 -14.36 5.52 15.70
N ALA A 259 -15.21 4.48 15.60
CA ALA A 259 -16.64 4.65 15.39
C ALA A 259 -17.35 5.37 16.55
N LYS A 260 -16.80 5.26 17.77
CA LYS A 260 -17.33 5.98 18.94
C LYS A 260 -16.93 7.45 18.93
N THR A 261 -15.68 7.75 18.57
CA THR A 261 -15.09 9.10 18.58
C THR A 261 -15.55 9.91 17.37
N GLY A 262 -15.48 9.34 16.16
CA GLY A 262 -15.86 10.01 14.92
C GLY A 262 -17.37 10.07 14.66
N GLY A 263 -18.13 9.13 15.24
CA GLY A 263 -19.56 9.01 15.00
C GLY A 263 -19.92 8.36 13.66
N LYS A 264 -21.23 8.23 13.43
CA LYS A 264 -21.76 7.49 12.26
C LYS A 264 -21.41 8.11 10.91
N ASP A 265 -21.41 9.44 10.83
CA ASP A 265 -21.17 10.15 9.56
C ASP A 265 -19.71 10.03 9.11
N VAL A 266 -18.78 10.08 10.06
CA VAL A 266 -17.35 9.85 9.82
C VAL A 266 -17.09 8.41 9.38
N LEU A 267 -17.72 7.43 10.04
CA LEU A 267 -17.58 6.03 9.60
C LEU A 267 -18.16 5.82 8.20
N LYS A 268 -19.32 6.40 7.90
CA LYS A 268 -19.94 6.34 6.57
C LYS A 268 -19.07 6.97 5.49
N TYR A 269 -18.36 8.05 5.82
CA TYR A 269 -17.37 8.63 4.92
C TYR A 269 -16.30 7.58 4.56
N VAL A 270 -15.67 6.94 5.54
CA VAL A 270 -14.63 5.93 5.31
C VAL A 270 -15.16 4.75 4.49
N GLU A 271 -16.39 4.28 4.78
CA GLU A 271 -17.07 3.21 4.03
C GLU A 271 -17.29 3.56 2.55
N SER A 272 -17.52 4.84 2.26
CA SER A 272 -17.84 5.33 0.92
C SER A 272 -16.62 5.74 0.09
N ARG A 273 -15.48 5.97 0.73
CA ARG A 273 -14.28 6.54 0.12
C ARG A 273 -13.54 5.51 -0.73
N THR A 274 -13.60 5.66 -2.06
CA THR A 274 -12.88 4.80 -3.00
C THR A 274 -12.18 5.65 -4.05
N PHE A 275 -10.86 5.54 -4.13
CA PHE A 275 -10.05 6.16 -5.16
C PHE A 275 -10.03 5.26 -6.41
N PRO A 276 -10.51 5.76 -7.57
CA PRO A 276 -10.32 5.04 -8.83
C PRO A 276 -8.82 4.90 -9.15
N GLY A 277 -8.40 3.71 -9.57
CA GLY A 277 -6.98 3.42 -9.80
C GLY A 277 -6.33 4.34 -10.84
N THR A 278 -7.07 4.72 -11.89
CA THR A 278 -6.58 5.69 -12.90
C THR A 278 -6.35 7.08 -12.32
N VAL A 279 -7.22 7.53 -11.41
CA VAL A 279 -7.07 8.83 -10.72
C VAL A 279 -5.90 8.74 -9.73
N MET A 280 -5.82 7.65 -8.95
CA MET A 280 -4.69 7.44 -8.05
C MET A 280 -3.37 7.47 -8.83
N ASN A 281 -3.23 6.74 -9.92
CA ASN A 281 -2.03 6.77 -10.75
C ASN A 281 -1.68 8.19 -11.20
N GLY A 282 -2.67 8.98 -11.66
CA GLY A 282 -2.46 10.38 -12.05
C GLY A 282 -1.93 11.25 -10.90
N MET A 283 -2.47 11.06 -9.70
CA MET A 283 -2.01 11.77 -8.51
C MET A 283 -0.60 11.35 -8.08
N LEU A 284 -0.26 10.07 -8.20
CA LEU A 284 1.08 9.59 -7.88
C LEU A 284 2.13 10.08 -8.89
N VAL A 285 1.77 10.21 -10.16
CA VAL A 285 2.61 10.88 -11.17
C VAL A 285 2.78 12.36 -10.81
N TYR A 286 1.70 13.07 -10.44
CA TYR A 286 1.78 14.45 -9.98
C TYR A 286 2.73 14.60 -8.78
N MET A 287 2.63 13.73 -7.78
CA MET A 287 3.55 13.73 -6.62
C MET A 287 5.01 13.57 -7.05
N ALA A 288 5.28 12.60 -7.94
CA ALA A 288 6.63 12.33 -8.41
C ALA A 288 7.23 13.49 -9.23
N ASP A 289 6.47 14.03 -10.17
CA ASP A 289 6.93 15.09 -11.10
C ASP A 289 7.14 16.43 -10.39
N ASN A 290 6.32 16.73 -9.37
CA ASN A 290 6.37 18.00 -8.63
C ASN A 290 7.10 17.87 -7.28
N GLN A 291 7.61 16.69 -6.92
CA GLN A 291 8.17 16.41 -5.59
C GLN A 291 7.19 16.81 -4.46
N ALA A 292 5.89 16.65 -4.74
CA ALA A 292 4.82 17.06 -3.87
C ALA A 292 4.66 16.07 -2.70
N LYS A 293 4.45 16.59 -1.49
CA LYS A 293 4.09 15.80 -0.32
C LYS A 293 2.62 15.39 -0.38
N GLY A 294 2.24 14.41 0.43
CA GLY A 294 0.85 13.98 0.55
C GLY A 294 -0.13 15.12 0.86
N SER A 295 0.28 16.10 1.68
CA SER A 295 -0.52 17.30 1.98
C SER A 295 -0.81 18.15 0.74
N ASP A 296 0.20 18.37 -0.11
CA ASP A 296 0.05 19.17 -1.31
C ASP A 296 -0.81 18.43 -2.35
N ALA A 297 -0.55 17.13 -2.49
CA ALA A 297 -1.31 16.25 -3.38
C ALA A 297 -2.76 16.07 -2.93
N ALA A 298 -3.05 16.09 -1.62
CA ALA A 298 -4.40 16.03 -1.10
C ALA A 298 -5.22 17.27 -1.49
N VAL A 299 -4.64 18.46 -1.37
CA VAL A 299 -5.29 19.70 -1.83
C VAL A 299 -5.54 19.65 -3.34
N GLU A 300 -4.54 19.26 -4.11
CA GLU A 300 -4.66 19.12 -5.58
C GLU A 300 -5.76 18.12 -5.96
N PHE A 301 -5.82 16.96 -5.28
CA PHE A 301 -6.88 15.97 -5.49
C PHE A 301 -8.27 16.55 -5.19
N LEU A 302 -8.43 17.24 -4.07
CA LEU A 302 -9.72 17.81 -3.67
C LEU A 302 -10.18 18.90 -4.65
N ILE A 303 -9.27 19.68 -5.23
CA ILE A 303 -9.58 20.68 -6.24
C ILE A 303 -9.95 20.04 -7.59
N LYS A 304 -9.15 19.09 -8.06
CA LYS A 304 -9.30 18.51 -9.42
C LYS A 304 -10.35 17.42 -9.55
N HIS A 305 -10.66 16.71 -8.45
CA HIS A 305 -11.54 15.55 -8.46
C HIS A 305 -12.77 15.72 -7.57
N GLU A 306 -13.34 16.94 -7.60
CA GLU A 306 -14.56 17.28 -6.85
C GLU A 306 -15.72 16.31 -7.15
N ASP A 307 -15.86 15.88 -8.40
CA ASP A 307 -16.87 14.94 -8.86
C ASP A 307 -16.74 13.53 -8.24
N ILE A 308 -15.59 13.22 -7.65
CA ILE A 308 -15.32 11.95 -6.97
C ILE A 308 -15.60 12.08 -5.47
N TRP A 309 -14.85 12.95 -4.77
CA TRP A 309 -14.90 12.97 -3.30
C TRP A 309 -16.20 13.55 -2.73
N THR A 310 -16.92 14.40 -3.49
CA THR A 310 -18.23 14.90 -3.03
C THR A 310 -19.28 13.79 -2.89
N LYS A 311 -19.08 12.65 -3.53
CA LYS A 311 -19.92 11.46 -3.36
C LYS A 311 -19.64 10.67 -2.08
N TRP A 312 -18.51 10.93 -1.42
CA TRP A 312 -18.09 10.24 -0.20
C TRP A 312 -18.65 10.90 1.07
N VAL A 313 -19.03 12.16 0.98
CA VAL A 313 -19.41 13.00 2.10
C VAL A 313 -20.84 13.52 1.98
N SER A 314 -21.39 14.03 3.08
CA SER A 314 -22.68 14.74 3.03
C SER A 314 -22.57 16.07 2.27
N SER A 315 -23.70 16.56 1.72
CA SER A 315 -23.74 17.86 1.03
C SER A 315 -23.24 19.01 1.90
N ASP A 316 -23.49 18.97 3.20
CA ASP A 316 -23.06 20.02 4.13
C ASP A 316 -21.56 19.93 4.42
N ALA A 317 -21.01 18.72 4.57
CA ALA A 317 -19.56 18.53 4.65
C ALA A 317 -18.85 18.98 3.36
N ALA A 318 -19.40 18.63 2.18
CA ALA A 318 -18.85 19.08 0.91
C ALA A 318 -18.79 20.60 0.79
N LYS A 319 -19.83 21.33 1.21
CA LYS A 319 -19.84 22.80 1.20
C LYS A 319 -18.75 23.38 2.12
N LYS A 320 -18.54 22.80 3.31
CA LYS A 320 -17.50 23.26 4.25
C LYS A 320 -16.11 23.04 3.66
N ILE A 321 -15.83 21.84 3.15
CA ILE A 321 -14.56 21.51 2.51
C ILE A 321 -14.25 22.44 1.34
N LYS A 322 -15.22 22.66 0.43
CA LYS A 322 -15.04 23.59 -0.70
C LYS A 322 -14.75 25.02 -0.28
N LYS A 323 -15.19 25.42 0.89
CA LYS A 323 -14.94 26.78 1.41
C LYS A 323 -13.54 26.91 2.01
N SER A 324 -12.93 25.82 2.45
CA SER A 324 -11.58 25.79 3.04
C SER A 324 -10.46 25.62 1.99
N LEU A 325 -10.77 25.07 0.81
CA LEU A 325 -9.87 24.97 -0.34
C LEU A 325 -9.73 26.31 -1.07
#